data_c923076cc4c7d12468424eb3f593d7da
#
_entry.id   c923076cc4c7d12468424eb3f593d7da
#
_cell.length_a   1.000
_cell.length_b   1.000
_cell.length_c   1.000
_cell.angle_alpha   90.00
_cell.angle_beta   90.00
_cell.angle_gamma   90.00
#
_symmetry.space_group_name_H-M   'P 1'
#
loop_
_entity.id
_entity.type
_entity.pdbx_description
1 polymer ?
#
loop_
_entity_poly.entity_id
_entity_poly.type
_entity_poly.pdbx_seq_one_letter_code
_entity_poly.pdbx_strand_id
1 'polypeptide(L)'
;DSGAGGGAVFPDITSGDFNTAYGYHAVGMDLTEGNVNTVVGYESGKLIHTGDYNTAIGSDSLVALTSGDKNTAIGYKSGSTNVDGSGNIFIGYEAGPTSGSVSNQLFISNSANNSPLIHGNFSNNTVTINDNLAITGTFSSSNYTFDTNGNVSGLGTISSSDITSSGNITASGSFIIGNANISESELETLDDVTAGTVSANKAVVADS
;
A
#
# COMPACT_ATOMS: atom_id res chain seq x y z
N ASP A 1 -19.11 24.31 20.85
CA ASP A 1 -20.41 23.85 20.31
C ASP A 1 -20.40 22.36 20.04
N SER A 2 -20.90 21.59 20.99
CA SER A 2 -21.03 20.14 20.86
C SER A 2 -22.38 19.81 20.22
N GLY A 3 -22.38 19.42 18.94
CA GLY A 3 -23.59 18.95 18.24
C GLY A 3 -23.83 17.47 18.54
N ALA A 4 -24.76 17.15 19.41
CA ALA A 4 -25.16 15.78 19.68
C ALA A 4 -26.52 15.49 19.07
N GLY A 5 -26.63 14.47 18.22
CA GLY A 5 -27.89 13.98 17.66
C GLY A 5 -28.17 12.54 18.09
N GLY A 6 -29.41 12.29 18.54
CA GLY A 6 -29.98 10.95 18.72
C GLY A 6 -29.26 9.99 19.67
N GLY A 7 -29.38 10.21 21.01
CA GLY A 7 -28.83 9.31 22.02
C GLY A 7 -27.32 9.44 22.23
N ALA A 8 -26.72 10.42 21.64
CA ALA A 8 -25.35 10.79 21.92
C ALA A 8 -25.35 11.48 23.28
N VAL A 9 -24.48 11.02 24.11
CA VAL A 9 -24.22 11.71 25.35
C VAL A 9 -22.77 12.09 25.27
N PHE A 10 -22.51 13.39 25.31
CA PHE A 10 -21.23 13.89 25.79
C PHE A 10 -21.40 14.07 27.29
N PRO A 11 -21.17 13.05 28.13
CA PRO A 11 -21.53 13.18 29.53
C PRO A 11 -20.62 14.19 30.26
N ASP A 12 -19.37 14.34 29.85
CA ASP A 12 -18.41 15.20 30.54
C ASP A 12 -17.29 15.72 29.64
N ILE A 13 -17.62 16.48 28.56
CA ILE A 13 -16.58 17.28 27.89
C ILE A 13 -16.24 18.44 28.83
N THR A 14 -15.03 18.44 29.37
CA THR A 14 -14.61 19.50 30.30
C THR A 14 -13.94 20.68 29.57
N SER A 15 -13.28 20.48 28.44
CA SER A 15 -12.59 21.55 27.73
C SER A 15 -12.33 21.35 26.23
N GLY A 16 -12.75 20.23 25.64
CA GLY A 16 -12.51 19.97 24.20
C GLY A 16 -13.45 20.74 23.26
N ASP A 17 -12.91 21.37 22.22
CA ASP A 17 -13.65 22.20 21.26
C ASP A 17 -13.85 21.51 19.89
N PHE A 18 -14.92 21.91 19.20
CA PHE A 18 -15.20 21.51 17.80
C PHE A 18 -15.37 20.01 17.57
N ASN A 19 -15.81 19.25 18.56
CA ASN A 19 -16.06 17.82 18.42
C ASN A 19 -17.48 17.56 17.89
N THR A 20 -17.60 16.57 17.00
CA THR A 20 -18.88 16.06 16.48
C THR A 20 -19.03 14.60 16.85
N ALA A 21 -20.09 14.24 17.56
CA ALA A 21 -20.38 12.85 17.91
C ALA A 21 -21.83 12.49 17.61
N TYR A 22 -22.04 11.30 17.06
CA TYR A 22 -23.36 10.74 16.81
C TYR A 22 -23.37 9.23 17.09
N GLY A 23 -24.12 8.80 18.06
CA GLY A 23 -24.25 7.38 18.42
C GLY A 23 -24.18 7.16 19.93
N TYR A 24 -24.63 5.98 20.36
CA TYR A 24 -24.60 5.60 21.77
C TYR A 24 -23.13 5.42 22.22
N HIS A 25 -22.73 6.10 23.28
CA HIS A 25 -21.35 6.16 23.79
C HIS A 25 -20.31 6.54 22.72
N ALA A 26 -20.72 7.23 21.65
CA ALA A 26 -19.76 7.87 20.75
C ALA A 26 -19.03 8.97 21.53
N VAL A 27 -17.69 8.94 21.48
CA VAL A 27 -16.82 9.68 22.39
C VAL A 27 -17.20 9.39 23.84
N GLY A 28 -16.50 8.51 24.49
CA GLY A 28 -16.86 8.01 25.83
C GLY A 28 -16.91 9.07 26.90
N MET A 29 -17.11 8.63 28.13
CA MET A 29 -17.43 9.45 29.29
C MET A 29 -16.32 10.40 29.77
N ASP A 30 -15.17 10.44 29.10
CA ASP A 30 -13.96 11.13 29.59
C ASP A 30 -13.20 11.93 28.51
N LEU A 31 -13.88 12.53 27.50
CA LEU A 31 -13.21 13.48 26.60
C LEU A 31 -12.88 14.74 27.40
N THR A 32 -11.64 14.83 27.87
CA THR A 32 -11.23 15.93 28.76
C THR A 32 -10.69 17.14 28.00
N GLU A 33 -9.89 16.93 26.96
CA GLU A 33 -9.16 18.00 26.27
C GLU A 33 -9.09 17.81 24.72
N GLY A 34 -9.60 16.68 24.16
CA GLY A 34 -9.50 16.40 22.74
C GLY A 34 -10.35 17.33 21.86
N ASN A 35 -9.79 17.81 20.76
CA ASN A 35 -10.41 18.81 19.90
C ASN A 35 -10.58 18.30 18.45
N VAL A 36 -11.57 18.84 17.76
CA VAL A 36 -11.78 18.66 16.32
C VAL A 36 -11.94 17.17 15.92
N ASN A 37 -12.54 16.37 16.78
CA ASN A 37 -12.81 14.97 16.50
C ASN A 37 -14.21 14.80 15.86
N THR A 38 -14.31 13.90 14.89
CA THR A 38 -15.58 13.47 14.28
C THR A 38 -15.80 12.00 14.55
N VAL A 39 -16.82 11.68 15.33
CA VAL A 39 -17.06 10.32 15.84
C VAL A 39 -18.50 9.92 15.57
N VAL A 40 -18.71 8.84 14.82
CA VAL A 40 -20.04 8.37 14.43
C VAL A 40 -20.14 6.86 14.60
N GLY A 41 -21.01 6.40 15.46
CA GLY A 41 -21.28 4.97 15.69
C GLY A 41 -21.38 4.60 17.17
N TYR A 42 -21.86 3.37 17.44
CA TYR A 42 -21.89 2.81 18.79
C TYR A 42 -20.46 2.64 19.31
N GLU A 43 -20.16 3.17 20.50
CA GLU A 43 -18.85 3.15 21.14
C GLU A 43 -17.66 3.62 20.27
N SER A 44 -17.93 4.34 19.20
CA SER A 44 -16.88 4.91 18.37
C SER A 44 -16.07 5.94 19.16
N GLY A 45 -14.75 5.88 19.10
CA GLY A 45 -13.85 6.79 19.82
C GLY A 45 -14.04 6.81 21.33
N LYS A 46 -14.57 5.74 21.93
CA LYS A 46 -15.04 5.69 23.32
C LYS A 46 -14.02 6.13 24.36
N LEU A 47 -12.73 5.86 24.14
CA LEU A 47 -11.66 6.19 25.08
C LEU A 47 -10.82 7.41 24.68
N ILE A 48 -11.25 8.21 23.71
CA ILE A 48 -10.52 9.43 23.35
C ILE A 48 -10.61 10.42 24.51
N HIS A 49 -9.46 10.71 25.11
CA HIS A 49 -9.33 11.69 26.21
C HIS A 49 -8.73 13.01 25.73
N THR A 50 -7.58 12.96 25.08
CA THR A 50 -6.80 14.14 24.67
C THR A 50 -6.46 14.15 23.19
N GLY A 51 -6.83 13.10 22.44
CA GLY A 51 -6.53 13.01 21.00
C GLY A 51 -7.26 14.05 20.17
N ASP A 52 -6.56 14.66 19.22
CA ASP A 52 -7.06 15.72 18.37
C ASP A 52 -7.18 15.26 16.91
N TYR A 53 -8.12 15.88 16.15
CA TYR A 53 -8.26 15.70 14.70
C TYR A 53 -8.54 14.25 14.28
N ASN A 54 -9.18 13.45 15.10
CA ASN A 54 -9.51 12.07 14.73
C ASN A 54 -10.87 11.99 14.04
N THR A 55 -10.98 11.11 13.04
CA THR A 55 -12.24 10.74 12.40
C THR A 55 -12.49 9.27 12.62
N ALA A 56 -13.55 8.92 13.33
CA ALA A 56 -13.96 7.56 13.65
C ALA A 56 -15.40 7.31 13.22
N ILE A 57 -15.61 6.52 12.18
CA ILE A 57 -16.94 6.22 11.63
C ILE A 57 -17.16 4.72 11.57
N GLY A 58 -18.08 4.24 12.39
CA GLY A 58 -18.41 2.82 12.53
C GLY A 58 -18.49 2.41 13.99
N SER A 59 -19.25 1.35 14.31
CA SER A 59 -19.26 0.81 15.67
C SER A 59 -17.86 0.38 16.09
N ASP A 60 -17.48 0.71 17.30
CA ASP A 60 -16.17 0.40 17.90
C ASP A 60 -14.94 0.92 17.11
N SER A 61 -15.12 1.85 16.16
CA SER A 61 -13.97 2.43 15.47
C SER A 61 -13.16 3.29 16.44
N LEU A 62 -11.83 3.16 16.44
CA LEU A 62 -10.90 3.80 17.39
C LEU A 62 -11.32 3.65 18.86
N VAL A 63 -12.00 2.56 19.21
CA VAL A 63 -12.59 2.38 20.56
C VAL A 63 -11.55 2.44 21.67
N ALA A 64 -10.31 2.02 21.41
CA ALA A 64 -9.21 2.02 22.39
C ALA A 64 -8.32 3.27 22.36
N LEU A 65 -8.53 4.18 21.40
CA LEU A 65 -7.67 5.36 21.24
C LEU A 65 -7.83 6.29 22.46
N THR A 66 -6.71 6.69 23.05
CA THR A 66 -6.70 7.58 24.23
C THR A 66 -6.15 8.98 23.90
N SER A 67 -5.00 9.07 23.26
CA SER A 67 -4.25 10.32 23.06
C SER A 67 -3.67 10.49 21.65
N GLY A 68 -3.90 9.53 20.75
CA GLY A 68 -3.40 9.63 19.37
C GLY A 68 -4.14 10.67 18.54
N ASP A 69 -3.42 11.35 17.66
CA ASP A 69 -3.92 12.45 16.83
C ASP A 69 -4.01 12.06 15.36
N LYS A 70 -4.87 12.78 14.62
CA LYS A 70 -4.91 12.74 13.15
C LYS A 70 -5.13 11.33 12.56
N ASN A 71 -5.90 10.50 13.26
CA ASN A 71 -6.27 9.19 12.77
C ASN A 71 -7.59 9.27 12.00
N THR A 72 -7.71 8.50 10.93
CA THR A 72 -8.94 8.30 10.18
C THR A 72 -9.29 6.82 10.21
N ALA A 73 -10.41 6.46 10.81
CA ALA A 73 -10.90 5.09 10.89
C ALA A 73 -12.34 5.00 10.39
N ILE A 74 -12.55 4.23 9.35
CA ILE A 74 -13.87 4.06 8.71
C ILE A 74 -14.17 2.57 8.58
N GLY A 75 -15.17 2.10 9.30
CA GLY A 75 -15.62 0.71 9.33
C GLY A 75 -15.79 0.18 10.74
N TYR A 76 -16.53 -0.94 10.87
CA TYR A 76 -16.69 -1.64 12.14
C TYR A 76 -15.32 -2.03 12.70
N LYS A 77 -15.04 -1.66 13.95
CA LYS A 77 -13.77 -1.93 14.66
C LYS A 77 -12.49 -1.49 13.92
N SER A 78 -12.59 -0.55 12.98
CA SER A 78 -11.40 -0.01 12.32
C SER A 78 -10.51 0.71 13.34
N GLY A 79 -9.21 0.39 13.36
CA GLY A 79 -8.24 0.95 14.31
C GLY A 79 -8.51 0.61 15.79
N SER A 80 -9.31 -0.40 16.09
CA SER A 80 -9.80 -0.69 17.45
C SER A 80 -8.71 -1.06 18.46
N THR A 81 -7.52 -1.44 18.02
CA THR A 81 -6.37 -1.79 18.87
C THR A 81 -5.36 -0.65 19.05
N ASN A 82 -5.56 0.47 18.32
CA ASN A 82 -4.67 1.62 18.39
C ASN A 82 -4.97 2.47 19.63
N VAL A 83 -4.06 2.49 20.59
CA VAL A 83 -4.26 3.15 21.89
C VAL A 83 -3.75 4.59 21.88
N ASP A 84 -2.57 4.83 21.32
CA ASP A 84 -1.86 6.12 21.37
C ASP A 84 -1.17 6.49 20.03
N GLY A 85 -1.35 5.68 19.00
CA GLY A 85 -0.74 5.92 17.69
C GLY A 85 -1.42 7.05 16.92
N SER A 86 -0.64 7.78 16.15
CA SER A 86 -1.06 8.98 15.42
C SER A 86 -0.83 8.87 13.91
N GLY A 87 -1.60 9.66 13.14
CA GLY A 87 -1.40 9.80 11.70
C GLY A 87 -1.77 8.55 10.90
N ASN A 88 -2.68 7.73 11.37
CA ASN A 88 -3.06 6.48 10.71
C ASN A 88 -4.35 6.63 9.90
N ILE A 89 -4.46 5.80 8.87
CA ILE A 89 -5.69 5.59 8.08
C ILE A 89 -6.07 4.11 8.14
N PHE A 90 -7.23 3.79 8.70
CA PHE A 90 -7.81 2.45 8.79
C PHE A 90 -9.13 2.43 8.03
N ILE A 91 -9.23 1.70 6.93
CA ILE A 91 -10.45 1.63 6.11
C ILE A 91 -10.88 0.17 5.93
N GLY A 92 -12.08 -0.14 6.35
CA GLY A 92 -12.74 -1.42 6.21
C GLY A 92 -13.07 -2.10 7.54
N TYR A 93 -13.77 -3.24 7.44
CA TYR A 93 -14.18 -4.06 8.57
C TYR A 93 -12.93 -4.55 9.33
N GLU A 94 -12.83 -4.23 10.61
CA GLU A 94 -11.70 -4.57 11.49
C GLU A 94 -10.32 -4.17 10.91
N ALA A 95 -10.25 -3.19 10.00
CA ALA A 95 -8.99 -2.75 9.42
C ALA A 95 -8.03 -2.23 10.49
N GLY A 96 -6.81 -2.74 10.50
CA GLY A 96 -5.77 -2.37 11.47
C GLY A 96 -4.95 -3.57 11.94
N PRO A 97 -3.92 -3.33 12.77
CA PRO A 97 -3.10 -4.40 13.31
C PRO A 97 -3.91 -5.29 14.27
N THR A 98 -3.48 -6.52 14.45
CA THR A 98 -4.11 -7.47 15.39
C THR A 98 -3.91 -7.09 16.85
N SER A 99 -2.88 -6.32 17.15
CA SER A 99 -2.59 -5.81 18.50
C SER A 99 -1.60 -4.66 18.46
N GLY A 100 -1.69 -3.79 19.47
CA GLY A 100 -0.75 -2.70 19.70
C GLY A 100 -1.03 -1.45 18.87
N SER A 101 -0.37 -0.36 19.21
CA SER A 101 -0.46 0.92 18.52
C SER A 101 0.52 0.99 17.35
N VAL A 102 0.09 1.67 16.30
CA VAL A 102 0.92 2.02 15.15
C VAL A 102 0.80 3.51 14.86
N SER A 103 1.80 4.10 14.19
CA SER A 103 1.75 5.49 13.74
C SER A 103 2.18 5.62 12.29
N ASN A 104 1.57 6.60 11.61
CA ASN A 104 1.88 6.91 10.21
C ASN A 104 1.69 5.71 9.26
N GLN A 105 0.60 4.97 9.44
CA GLN A 105 0.29 3.78 8.65
C GLN A 105 -1.05 3.92 7.93
N LEU A 106 -1.14 3.29 6.77
CA LEU A 106 -2.38 3.06 6.02
C LEU A 106 -2.71 1.57 6.05
N PHE A 107 -3.93 1.23 6.45
CA PHE A 107 -4.50 -0.11 6.35
C PHE A 107 -5.82 -0.04 5.56
N ILE A 108 -5.87 -0.69 4.41
CA ILE A 108 -7.13 -0.95 3.71
C ILE A 108 -7.32 -2.46 3.71
N SER A 109 -8.30 -2.93 4.48
CA SER A 109 -8.53 -4.35 4.72
C SER A 109 -9.98 -4.59 5.15
N ASN A 110 -10.43 -5.83 5.06
CA ASN A 110 -11.71 -6.27 5.59
C ASN A 110 -11.54 -7.29 6.74
N SER A 111 -10.42 -7.26 7.42
CA SER A 111 -10.11 -8.09 8.58
C SER A 111 -8.96 -7.48 9.39
N ALA A 112 -8.91 -7.80 10.68
CA ALA A 112 -7.76 -7.46 11.52
C ALA A 112 -6.56 -8.31 11.13
N ASN A 113 -5.54 -7.69 10.58
CA ASN A 113 -4.30 -8.36 10.21
C ASN A 113 -3.13 -7.39 10.09
N ASN A 114 -1.92 -7.93 10.12
CA ASN A 114 -0.68 -7.15 9.94
C ASN A 114 -0.22 -7.10 8.46
N SER A 115 -0.95 -7.76 7.56
CA SER A 115 -0.69 -7.78 6.12
C SER A 115 -1.99 -7.45 5.36
N PRO A 116 -2.52 -6.23 5.48
CA PRO A 116 -3.75 -5.82 4.82
C PRO A 116 -3.58 -5.83 3.30
N LEU A 117 -4.67 -5.84 2.55
CA LEU A 117 -4.60 -5.82 1.08
C LEU A 117 -3.76 -4.64 0.57
N ILE A 118 -3.95 -3.45 1.15
CA ILE A 118 -3.10 -2.30 0.91
C ILE A 118 -2.54 -1.82 2.24
N HIS A 119 -1.23 -1.81 2.35
CA HIS A 119 -0.49 -1.28 3.49
C HIS A 119 0.38 -0.10 3.06
N GLY A 120 0.27 1.01 3.76
CA GLY A 120 1.12 2.18 3.55
C GLY A 120 1.93 2.52 4.80
N ASN A 121 3.12 3.07 4.59
CA ASN A 121 3.90 3.69 5.65
C ASN A 121 4.25 5.11 5.23
N PHE A 122 3.62 6.09 5.89
CA PHE A 122 3.80 7.51 5.57
C PHE A 122 5.16 8.06 6.02
N SER A 123 5.84 7.39 6.96
CA SER A 123 7.17 7.83 7.42
C SER A 123 8.27 7.59 6.39
N ASN A 124 8.14 6.58 5.56
CA ASN A 124 9.10 6.25 4.51
C ASN A 124 8.51 6.30 3.08
N ASN A 125 7.27 6.81 2.95
CA ASN A 125 6.56 6.97 1.67
C ASN A 125 6.42 5.67 0.87
N THR A 126 6.12 4.56 1.52
CA THR A 126 5.90 3.28 0.85
C THR A 126 4.45 2.87 0.84
N VAL A 127 4.04 2.21 -0.24
CA VAL A 127 2.77 1.48 -0.35
C VAL A 127 3.06 0.06 -0.79
N THR A 128 2.53 -0.91 -0.06
CA THR A 128 2.62 -2.34 -0.35
C THR A 128 1.23 -2.87 -0.70
N ILE A 129 1.13 -3.56 -1.82
CA ILE A 129 -0.02 -4.39 -2.17
C ILE A 129 0.38 -5.82 -1.80
N ASN A 130 -0.30 -6.42 -0.81
CA ASN A 130 0.04 -7.76 -0.29
C ASN A 130 -0.59 -8.91 -1.08
N ASP A 131 -1.23 -8.61 -2.19
CA ASP A 131 -1.79 -9.58 -3.12
C ASP A 131 -1.54 -9.13 -4.56
N ASN A 132 -2.21 -9.73 -5.54
CA ASN A 132 -2.03 -9.42 -6.94
C ASN A 132 -2.53 -8.00 -7.28
N LEU A 133 -1.72 -7.24 -7.99
CA LEU A 133 -2.11 -5.98 -8.61
C LEU A 133 -2.46 -6.23 -10.08
N ALA A 134 -3.75 -6.27 -10.42
CA ALA A 134 -4.21 -6.35 -11.80
C ALA A 134 -4.48 -4.95 -12.35
N ILE A 135 -3.79 -4.58 -13.42
CA ILE A 135 -3.99 -3.32 -14.13
C ILE A 135 -4.63 -3.63 -15.47
N THR A 136 -5.90 -3.28 -15.64
CA THR A 136 -6.66 -3.51 -16.88
C THR A 136 -6.46 -2.41 -17.94
N GLY A 137 -5.87 -1.30 -17.53
CA GLY A 137 -5.52 -0.17 -18.40
C GLY A 137 -4.01 -0.04 -18.57
N THR A 138 -3.55 1.17 -18.79
CA THR A 138 -2.12 1.47 -18.91
C THR A 138 -1.53 1.71 -17.52
N PHE A 139 -0.46 1.00 -17.21
CA PHE A 139 0.43 1.38 -16.12
C PHE A 139 1.50 2.30 -16.69
N SER A 140 1.38 3.60 -16.49
CA SER A 140 2.36 4.55 -16.99
C SER A 140 3.05 5.28 -15.85
N SER A 141 4.36 5.36 -15.94
CA SER A 141 5.21 6.16 -15.05
C SER A 141 6.29 6.82 -15.92
N SER A 142 6.78 7.98 -15.54
CA SER A 142 7.94 8.58 -16.19
C SER A 142 9.21 7.76 -15.97
N ASN A 143 9.23 6.93 -14.92
CA ASN A 143 10.35 6.05 -14.59
C ASN A 143 9.80 4.74 -14.05
N TYR A 144 9.82 3.70 -14.88
CA TYR A 144 9.55 2.35 -14.43
C TYR A 144 10.75 1.83 -13.65
N THR A 145 10.58 1.69 -12.36
CA THR A 145 11.56 1.01 -11.53
C THR A 145 10.82 -0.10 -10.79
N PHE A 146 11.11 -1.35 -11.11
CA PHE A 146 10.53 -2.49 -10.43
C PHE A 146 11.32 -2.86 -9.15
N ASP A 147 12.57 -2.43 -9.05
CA ASP A 147 13.34 -2.47 -7.81
C ASP A 147 14.17 -1.19 -7.64
N THR A 148 14.83 -1.06 -6.50
CA THR A 148 15.71 0.08 -6.20
C THR A 148 16.96 0.17 -7.11
N ASN A 149 17.24 -0.89 -7.87
CA ASN A 149 18.35 -0.97 -8.83
C ASN A 149 17.87 -0.89 -10.29
N GLY A 150 16.57 -0.68 -10.51
CA GLY A 150 15.97 -0.65 -11.85
C GLY A 150 15.80 -2.02 -12.49
N ASN A 151 15.91 -3.11 -11.72
CA ASN A 151 15.75 -4.45 -12.24
C ASN A 151 14.29 -4.85 -12.24
N VAL A 152 13.89 -5.54 -13.29
CA VAL A 152 12.61 -6.23 -13.38
C VAL A 152 12.91 -7.70 -13.27
N SER A 153 12.65 -8.27 -12.11
CA SER A 153 12.88 -9.69 -11.83
C SER A 153 11.57 -10.45 -11.70
N GLY A 154 11.60 -11.75 -11.97
CA GLY A 154 10.43 -12.62 -11.83
C GLY A 154 9.40 -12.52 -12.95
N LEU A 155 9.70 -11.83 -14.05
CA LEU A 155 8.86 -11.88 -15.26
C LEU A 155 9.00 -13.26 -15.91
N GLY A 156 7.93 -14.05 -15.88
CA GLY A 156 7.89 -15.34 -16.58
C GLY A 156 7.89 -15.15 -18.10
N THR A 157 7.11 -14.20 -18.59
CA THR A 157 7.00 -13.90 -20.03
C THR A 157 6.75 -12.40 -20.23
N ILE A 158 7.49 -11.79 -21.14
CA ILE A 158 7.16 -10.48 -21.70
C ILE A 158 6.53 -10.71 -23.06
N SER A 159 5.24 -10.40 -23.21
CA SER A 159 4.55 -10.43 -24.50
C SER A 159 4.36 -9.00 -24.99
N SER A 160 5.08 -8.64 -26.04
CA SER A 160 4.99 -7.32 -26.66
C SER A 160 5.18 -7.45 -28.19
N SER A 161 4.72 -6.47 -28.96
CA SER A 161 5.02 -6.40 -30.39
C SER A 161 6.50 -6.16 -30.63
N ASP A 162 7.13 -5.34 -29.77
CA ASP A 162 8.55 -4.97 -29.88
C ASP A 162 9.19 -4.91 -28.49
N ILE A 163 10.45 -5.36 -28.41
CA ILE A 163 11.33 -5.15 -27.25
C ILE A 163 12.55 -4.38 -27.76
N THR A 164 12.66 -3.12 -27.37
CA THR A 164 13.81 -2.27 -27.72
C THR A 164 14.69 -2.08 -26.50
N SER A 165 15.98 -2.39 -26.64
CA SER A 165 17.02 -2.15 -25.64
C SER A 165 18.06 -1.17 -26.19
N SER A 166 18.39 -0.12 -25.43
CA SER A 166 19.52 0.78 -25.75
C SER A 166 20.87 0.24 -25.30
N GLY A 167 20.87 -0.86 -24.55
CA GLY A 167 22.04 -1.56 -24.05
C GLY A 167 22.02 -3.03 -24.45
N ASN A 168 22.79 -3.85 -23.74
CA ASN A 168 22.87 -5.28 -24.03
C ASN A 168 21.60 -6.02 -23.58
N ILE A 169 21.20 -7.03 -24.33
CA ILE A 169 20.26 -8.06 -23.91
C ILE A 169 21.08 -9.30 -23.56
N THR A 170 21.09 -9.67 -22.28
CA THR A 170 21.80 -10.86 -21.82
C THR A 170 20.82 -11.98 -21.53
N ALA A 171 20.96 -13.12 -22.19
CA ALA A 171 20.23 -14.34 -21.89
C ALA A 171 21.21 -15.38 -21.32
N SER A 172 20.89 -15.94 -20.14
CA SER A 172 21.67 -17.04 -19.54
C SER A 172 21.30 -18.42 -20.09
N GLY A 173 20.31 -18.47 -20.97
CA GLY A 173 19.83 -19.67 -21.66
C GLY A 173 19.81 -19.48 -23.17
N SER A 174 18.79 -19.97 -23.82
CA SER A 174 18.63 -19.86 -25.27
C SER A 174 17.91 -18.59 -25.70
N PHE A 175 18.33 -17.99 -26.79
CA PHE A 175 17.61 -16.94 -27.48
C PHE A 175 16.78 -17.55 -28.63
N ILE A 176 15.44 -17.51 -28.53
CA ILE A 176 14.55 -18.14 -29.49
C ILE A 176 13.96 -17.06 -30.41
N ILE A 177 14.17 -17.19 -31.72
CA ILE A 177 13.59 -16.30 -32.73
C ILE A 177 12.64 -17.11 -33.62
N GLY A 178 11.34 -16.93 -33.42
CA GLY A 178 10.34 -17.74 -34.11
C GLY A 178 10.50 -19.22 -33.76
N ASN A 179 10.78 -20.06 -34.77
CA ASN A 179 11.08 -21.49 -34.60
C ASN A 179 12.59 -21.76 -34.40
N ALA A 180 13.43 -20.73 -34.43
CA ALA A 180 14.87 -20.85 -34.22
C ALA A 180 15.17 -20.71 -32.71
N ASN A 181 15.81 -21.70 -32.15
CA ASN A 181 16.37 -21.66 -30.82
C ASN A 181 17.88 -21.50 -30.96
N ILE A 182 18.40 -20.32 -30.62
CA ILE A 182 19.82 -19.99 -30.73
C ILE A 182 20.42 -20.14 -29.34
N SER A 183 21.24 -21.15 -29.16
CA SER A 183 21.99 -21.38 -27.92
C SER A 183 23.19 -20.43 -27.81
N GLU A 184 23.74 -20.29 -26.60
CA GLU A 184 24.93 -19.49 -26.35
C GLU A 184 26.09 -19.90 -27.27
N SER A 185 26.32 -21.21 -27.43
CA SER A 185 27.39 -21.71 -28.30
C SER A 185 27.18 -21.39 -29.78
N GLU A 186 25.94 -21.26 -30.24
CA GLU A 186 25.64 -20.83 -31.61
C GLU A 186 25.84 -19.33 -31.79
N LEU A 187 25.45 -18.52 -30.79
CA LEU A 187 25.74 -17.08 -30.80
C LEU A 187 27.25 -16.80 -30.75
N GLU A 188 28.01 -17.55 -29.97
CA GLU A 188 29.48 -17.44 -29.95
C GLU A 188 30.14 -17.73 -31.33
N THR A 189 29.51 -18.56 -32.17
CA THR A 189 29.99 -18.78 -33.53
C THR A 189 29.81 -17.57 -34.45
N LEU A 190 28.91 -16.63 -34.10
CA LEU A 190 28.65 -15.39 -34.83
C LEU A 190 29.48 -14.20 -34.27
N ASP A 191 30.10 -14.37 -33.09
CA ASP A 191 30.95 -13.34 -32.50
C ASP A 191 32.25 -13.18 -33.31
N ASP A 192 32.68 -11.93 -33.53
CA ASP A 192 33.84 -11.57 -34.34
C ASP A 192 33.80 -12.03 -35.82
N VAL A 193 32.59 -12.35 -36.37
CA VAL A 193 32.44 -12.66 -37.79
C VAL A 193 32.52 -11.38 -38.62
N THR A 194 33.57 -11.26 -39.45
CA THR A 194 33.69 -10.18 -40.44
C THR A 194 33.20 -10.69 -41.82
N ALA A 195 32.29 -9.92 -42.45
CA ALA A 195 31.77 -10.28 -43.78
C ALA A 195 32.90 -10.57 -44.78
N GLY A 196 32.81 -11.68 -45.49
CA GLY A 196 33.81 -12.13 -46.46
C GLY A 196 35.03 -12.86 -45.89
N THR A 197 35.10 -13.06 -44.55
CA THR A 197 36.20 -13.78 -43.90
C THR A 197 35.71 -15.09 -43.30
N VAL A 198 36.35 -16.19 -43.64
CA VAL A 198 36.11 -17.51 -43.05
C VAL A 198 37.13 -17.76 -41.93
N SER A 199 36.65 -17.81 -40.69
CA SER A 199 37.45 -18.15 -39.51
C SER A 199 37.09 -19.55 -39.03
N ALA A 200 38.05 -20.28 -38.49
CA ALA A 200 37.78 -21.60 -37.91
C ALA A 200 36.75 -21.51 -36.80
N ASN A 201 35.74 -22.40 -36.82
CA ASN A 201 34.66 -22.48 -35.82
C ASN A 201 33.68 -21.29 -35.82
N LYS A 202 33.68 -20.45 -36.85
CA LYS A 202 32.70 -19.35 -37.02
C LYS A 202 31.72 -19.63 -38.12
N ALA A 203 30.55 -19.07 -38.11
CA ALA A 203 29.56 -19.18 -39.17
C ALA A 203 30.06 -18.52 -40.45
N VAL A 204 29.81 -19.15 -41.59
CA VAL A 204 30.09 -18.55 -42.89
C VAL A 204 28.90 -17.71 -43.31
N VAL A 205 29.09 -16.40 -43.42
CA VAL A 205 28.08 -15.47 -43.96
C VAL A 205 28.49 -15.26 -45.45
N ALA A 206 27.71 -15.80 -46.36
CA ALA A 206 27.92 -15.56 -47.79
C ALA A 206 27.27 -14.22 -48.19
N ASP A 207 28.02 -13.41 -48.95
CA ASP A 207 27.45 -12.24 -49.61
C ASP A 207 26.49 -12.69 -50.69
N SER A 208 25.31 -12.04 -50.77
CA SER A 208 24.32 -12.25 -51.80
C SER A 208 24.61 -11.46 -53.06
#